data_4145886dd0ea5988c6d17c465f7ef579
#
_entry.id   4145886dd0ea5988c6d17c465f7ef579
#
_cell.length_a   1.000
_cell.length_b   1.000
_cell.length_c   1.000
_cell.angle_alpha   90.00
_cell.angle_beta   90.00
_cell.angle_gamma   90.00
#
_symmetry.space_group_name_H-M   'P 1'
#
loop_
_entity.id
_entity.type
_entity.pdbx_description
1 polymer ?
#
loop_
_entity_poly.entity_id
_entity_poly.type
_entity_poly.pdbx_seq_one_letter_code
_entity_poly.pdbx_strand_id
1 'polypeptide(L)'
;MYKVFANRLPIILTSKKKYLINNNTFLLSSLNIDEILKKTRKHKKIYLFYPKKKELLSQFKKKIKTINAAGGIVNNKKNEMLFIFRRGKWDLPKGKSDIGETNKQTALREVIEETGIKELVIKNFFKTTFHLVRNNGKYFLKETTWFLMYSN
;
A
#
# COMPACT_ATOMS: atom_id res chain seq x y z
N MET A 1 -14.22 -0.45 2.41
CA MET A 1 -13.36 0.30 3.32
C MET A 1 -11.91 0.01 2.95
N TYR A 2 -11.08 1.05 2.81
CA TYR A 2 -9.65 0.92 2.51
C TYR A 2 -8.84 1.55 3.63
N LYS A 3 -7.62 1.06 3.83
CA LYS A 3 -6.67 1.61 4.79
C LYS A 3 -5.43 2.09 4.03
N VAL A 4 -5.13 3.38 4.15
CA VAL A 4 -3.93 4.03 3.61
C VAL A 4 -3.05 4.44 4.79
N PHE A 5 -1.75 4.22 4.71
CA PHE A 5 -0.83 4.62 5.77
C PHE A 5 0.00 5.84 5.37
N ALA A 6 0.01 6.86 6.23
CA ALA A 6 0.97 7.96 6.17
C ALA A 6 2.04 7.70 7.24
N ASN A 7 3.20 7.17 6.85
CA ASN A 7 4.15 6.51 7.74
C ASN A 7 3.45 5.36 8.49
N ARG A 8 3.29 5.47 9.83
CA ARG A 8 2.56 4.49 10.65
C ARG A 8 1.13 4.91 10.97
N LEU A 9 0.70 6.09 10.53
CA LEU A 9 -0.60 6.66 10.88
C LEU A 9 -1.67 6.23 9.87
N PRO A 10 -2.76 5.59 10.32
CA PRO A 10 -3.80 5.10 9.43
C PRO A 10 -4.78 6.19 8.99
N ILE A 11 -5.07 6.21 7.71
CA ILE A 11 -6.14 6.95 7.04
C ILE A 11 -7.16 5.92 6.55
N ILE A 12 -8.38 5.96 7.07
CA ILE A 12 -9.43 5.00 6.76
C ILE A 12 -10.41 5.61 5.77
N LEU A 13 -10.45 5.11 4.55
CA LEU A 13 -11.48 5.49 3.57
C LEU A 13 -12.76 4.69 3.86
N THR A 14 -13.88 5.36 4.08
CA THR A 14 -15.13 4.72 4.48
C THR A 14 -16.37 5.36 3.87
N SER A 15 -17.39 4.53 3.62
CA SER A 15 -18.76 4.99 3.26
C SER A 15 -19.77 4.71 4.38
N LYS A 16 -19.30 4.28 5.55
CA LYS A 16 -20.18 3.96 6.68
C LYS A 16 -20.52 5.23 7.47
N LYS A 17 -21.77 5.66 7.43
CA LYS A 17 -22.28 6.88 8.12
C LYS A 17 -22.01 6.89 9.62
N LYS A 18 -21.92 5.73 10.28
CA LYS A 18 -21.65 5.63 11.72
C LYS A 18 -20.33 6.31 12.17
N TYR A 19 -19.38 6.52 11.25
CA TYR A 19 -18.14 7.25 11.58
C TYR A 19 -18.29 8.77 11.51
N LEU A 20 -19.38 9.31 10.96
CA LEU A 20 -19.60 10.77 10.83
C LEU A 20 -19.74 11.49 12.17
N ILE A 21 -20.08 10.77 13.23
CA ILE A 21 -20.17 11.33 14.59
C ILE A 21 -18.79 11.55 15.24
N ASN A 22 -17.71 11.00 14.67
CA ASN A 22 -16.38 11.11 15.24
C ASN A 22 -15.73 12.44 14.83
N ASN A 23 -15.09 13.11 15.77
CA ASN A 23 -14.38 14.38 15.57
C ASN A 23 -13.13 14.27 14.67
N ASN A 24 -12.69 13.03 14.33
CA ASN A 24 -11.60 12.74 13.41
C ASN A 24 -12.09 12.21 12.06
N THR A 25 -13.35 12.42 11.72
CA THR A 25 -13.93 12.09 10.41
C THR A 25 -14.11 13.35 9.56
N PHE A 26 -13.66 13.27 8.31
CA PHE A 26 -13.70 14.38 7.36
C PHE A 26 -14.27 13.91 6.03
N LEU A 27 -14.88 14.83 5.26
CA LEU A 27 -15.35 14.53 3.92
C LEU A 27 -14.15 14.38 2.97
N LEU A 28 -14.07 13.26 2.25
CA LEU A 28 -13.00 13.03 1.29
C LEU A 28 -12.99 14.09 0.18
N SER A 29 -14.16 14.55 -0.25
CA SER A 29 -14.31 15.54 -1.31
C SER A 29 -13.73 16.92 -0.95
N SER A 30 -13.76 17.31 0.33
CA SER A 30 -13.43 18.66 0.79
C SER A 30 -11.94 18.89 1.11
N LEU A 31 -11.10 17.85 1.13
CA LEU A 31 -9.70 17.97 1.54
C LEU A 31 -8.75 17.68 0.38
N ASN A 32 -7.66 18.45 0.29
CA ASN A 32 -6.49 18.09 -0.51
C ASN A 32 -5.52 17.18 0.28
N ILE A 33 -4.43 16.73 -0.36
CA ILE A 33 -3.50 15.77 0.27
C ILE A 33 -2.75 16.35 1.46
N ASP A 34 -2.38 17.63 1.42
CA ASP A 34 -1.63 18.28 2.50
C ASP A 34 -2.51 18.45 3.75
N GLU A 35 -3.77 18.82 3.56
CA GLU A 35 -4.76 18.89 4.64
C GLU A 35 -5.02 17.51 5.25
N ILE A 36 -5.15 16.45 4.43
CA ILE A 36 -5.27 15.07 4.89
C ILE A 36 -4.08 14.69 5.78
N LEU A 37 -2.86 14.98 5.34
CA LEU A 37 -1.64 14.70 6.10
C LEU A 37 -1.57 15.50 7.40
N LYS A 38 -1.93 16.79 7.37
CA LYS A 38 -1.99 17.64 8.56
C LYS A 38 -2.97 17.09 9.60
N LYS A 39 -4.19 16.75 9.16
CA LYS A 39 -5.21 16.15 10.03
C LYS A 39 -4.78 14.78 10.56
N THR A 40 -4.16 13.95 9.73
CA THR A 40 -3.66 12.63 10.15
C THR A 40 -2.61 12.74 11.25
N ARG A 41 -1.67 13.67 11.14
CA ARG A 41 -0.66 13.95 12.18
C ARG A 41 -1.29 14.42 13.47
N LYS A 42 -2.27 15.34 13.39
CA LYS A 42 -2.97 15.89 14.57
C LYS A 42 -3.76 14.81 15.32
N HIS A 43 -4.55 14.02 14.60
CA HIS A 43 -5.48 13.05 15.20
C HIS A 43 -4.90 11.64 15.35
N LYS A 44 -3.67 11.37 14.84
CA LYS A 44 -3.00 10.05 14.82
C LYS A 44 -3.71 8.98 13.99
N LYS A 45 -5.00 9.14 13.75
CA LYS A 45 -5.87 8.32 12.90
C LYS A 45 -7.02 9.18 12.43
N ILE A 46 -7.37 9.10 11.13
CA ILE A 46 -8.54 9.79 10.58
C ILE A 46 -9.39 8.86 9.74
N TYR A 47 -10.65 9.26 9.59
CA TYR A 47 -11.59 8.67 8.64
C TYR A 47 -11.89 9.69 7.54
N LEU A 48 -11.83 9.24 6.28
CA LEU A 48 -12.24 10.02 5.12
C LEU A 48 -13.53 9.40 4.58
N PHE A 49 -14.62 10.11 4.77
CA PHE A 49 -15.94 9.67 4.37
C PHE A 49 -16.22 10.06 2.91
N TYR A 50 -16.74 9.11 2.15
CA TYR A 50 -17.35 9.34 0.84
C TYR A 50 -18.56 8.41 0.68
N PRO A 51 -19.74 8.90 0.22
CA PRO A 51 -20.99 8.13 0.30
C PRO A 51 -21.00 6.89 -0.59
N LYS A 52 -20.35 6.94 -1.75
CA LYS A 52 -20.34 5.85 -2.73
C LYS A 52 -19.18 4.89 -2.49
N LYS A 53 -19.47 3.72 -1.90
CA LYS A 53 -18.47 2.69 -1.53
C LYS A 53 -17.56 2.27 -2.68
N LYS A 54 -18.12 2.10 -3.90
CA LYS A 54 -17.37 1.67 -5.08
C LYS A 54 -16.35 2.72 -5.57
N GLU A 55 -16.60 4.00 -5.28
CA GLU A 55 -15.77 5.11 -5.72
C GLU A 55 -14.72 5.56 -4.70
N LEU A 56 -14.73 5.04 -3.46
CA LEU A 56 -13.84 5.47 -2.37
C LEU A 56 -12.36 5.59 -2.77
N LEU A 57 -11.83 4.52 -3.36
CA LEU A 57 -10.40 4.47 -3.72
C LEU A 57 -10.11 5.36 -4.93
N SER A 58 -10.96 5.37 -5.94
CA SER A 58 -10.78 6.20 -7.14
C SER A 58 -10.86 7.69 -6.81
N GLN A 59 -11.76 8.11 -5.92
CA GLN A 59 -11.84 9.50 -5.46
C GLN A 59 -10.58 9.92 -4.66
N PHE A 60 -10.01 9.01 -3.87
CA PHE A 60 -8.75 9.26 -3.19
C PHE A 60 -7.59 9.36 -4.19
N LYS A 61 -7.51 8.45 -5.16
CA LYS A 61 -6.49 8.44 -6.22
C LYS A 61 -6.49 9.71 -7.10
N LYS A 62 -7.63 10.35 -7.29
CA LYS A 62 -7.71 11.65 -8.01
C LYS A 62 -6.94 12.78 -7.32
N LYS A 63 -6.67 12.65 -6.03
CA LYS A 63 -5.98 13.68 -5.24
C LYS A 63 -4.45 13.54 -5.22
N ILE A 64 -3.91 12.42 -5.71
CA ILE A 64 -2.50 12.10 -5.57
C ILE A 64 -2.04 11.13 -6.67
N LYS A 65 -0.85 11.37 -7.23
CA LYS A 65 -0.25 10.44 -8.20
C LYS A 65 0.04 9.08 -7.55
N THR A 66 -0.29 8.00 -8.27
CA THR A 66 -0.05 6.64 -7.82
C THR A 66 1.26 6.10 -8.39
N ILE A 67 2.01 5.38 -7.57
CA ILE A 67 3.16 4.56 -7.94
C ILE A 67 2.75 3.10 -7.71
N ASN A 68 2.73 2.31 -8.78
CA ASN A 68 2.48 0.88 -8.69
C ASN A 68 3.74 0.15 -8.26
N ALA A 69 3.56 -0.86 -7.43
CA ALA A 69 4.60 -1.75 -6.94
C ALA A 69 4.04 -3.15 -6.73
N ALA A 70 4.90 -4.14 -6.74
CA ALA A 70 4.50 -5.49 -6.36
C ALA A 70 5.62 -6.19 -5.61
N GLY A 71 5.28 -7.25 -4.87
CA GLY A 71 6.23 -8.04 -4.11
C GLY A 71 5.66 -9.36 -3.60
N GLY A 72 6.49 -10.12 -2.90
CA GLY A 72 6.18 -11.45 -2.47
C GLY A 72 6.23 -11.66 -0.96
N ILE A 73 5.34 -12.53 -0.49
CA ILE A 73 5.42 -13.22 0.78
C ILE A 73 5.87 -14.64 0.43
N VAL A 74 7.15 -14.91 0.59
CA VAL A 74 7.80 -16.14 0.12
C VAL A 74 7.97 -17.10 1.27
N ASN A 75 7.47 -18.32 1.13
CA ASN A 75 7.71 -19.42 2.05
C ASN A 75 8.51 -20.52 1.37
N ASN A 76 9.31 -21.27 2.14
CA ASN A 76 10.04 -22.45 1.69
C ASN A 76 9.37 -23.77 2.15
N LYS A 77 10.02 -24.90 1.86
CA LYS A 77 9.57 -26.27 2.26
C LYS A 77 9.39 -26.43 3.78
N LYS A 78 10.12 -25.66 4.58
CA LYS A 78 10.06 -25.70 6.04
C LYS A 78 9.02 -24.74 6.63
N ASN A 79 8.21 -24.08 5.78
CA ASN A 79 7.29 -23.01 6.16
C ASN A 79 7.99 -21.77 6.78
N GLU A 80 9.28 -21.58 6.51
CA GLU A 80 9.99 -20.37 6.89
C GLU A 80 9.65 -19.26 5.92
N MET A 81 9.41 -18.05 6.47
CA MET A 81 9.08 -16.86 5.68
C MET A 81 10.34 -16.03 5.41
N LEU A 82 10.51 -15.62 4.16
CA LEU A 82 11.59 -14.77 3.72
C LEU A 82 11.37 -13.31 4.12
N PHE A 83 12.38 -12.72 4.75
CA PHE A 83 12.49 -11.28 5.00
C PHE A 83 13.83 -10.78 4.47
N ILE A 84 13.83 -9.52 4.01
CA ILE A 84 15.05 -8.79 3.67
C ILE A 84 15.36 -7.77 4.77
N PHE A 85 16.64 -7.55 5.06
CA PHE A 85 17.07 -6.49 5.97
C PHE A 85 17.71 -5.36 5.17
N ARG A 86 17.05 -4.20 5.13
CA ARG A 86 17.55 -3.04 4.39
C ARG A 86 17.32 -1.74 5.15
N ARG A 87 18.28 -0.84 5.10
CA ARG A 87 18.21 0.46 5.78
C ARG A 87 17.86 0.35 7.26
N GLY A 88 18.41 -0.66 7.96
CA GLY A 88 18.19 -0.89 9.38
C GLY A 88 16.80 -1.43 9.75
N LYS A 89 16.05 -2.01 8.79
CA LYS A 89 14.69 -2.55 9.04
C LYS A 89 14.47 -3.84 8.28
N TRP A 90 13.71 -4.74 8.91
CA TRP A 90 13.14 -5.90 8.24
C TRP A 90 11.99 -5.50 7.35
N ASP A 91 11.94 -6.03 6.15
CA ASP A 91 10.92 -5.74 5.13
C ASP A 91 10.66 -7.01 4.29
N LEU A 92 9.59 -6.97 3.52
CA LEU A 92 9.31 -7.97 2.49
C LEU A 92 9.86 -7.49 1.14
N PRO A 93 10.39 -8.39 0.29
CA PRO A 93 10.93 -8.03 -1.01
C PRO A 93 9.85 -7.49 -1.94
N LYS A 94 10.10 -6.31 -2.52
CA LYS A 94 9.16 -5.59 -3.40
C LYS A 94 9.81 -4.38 -4.06
N GLY A 95 9.30 -4.00 -5.20
CA GLY A 95 9.69 -2.74 -5.80
C GLY A 95 8.67 -2.17 -6.77
N LYS A 96 9.08 -1.15 -7.52
CA LYS A 96 8.21 -0.45 -8.47
C LYS A 96 8.01 -1.28 -9.72
N SER A 97 6.79 -1.19 -10.30
CA SER A 97 6.55 -1.76 -11.62
C SER A 97 7.25 -0.95 -12.70
N ASP A 98 7.89 -1.63 -13.63
CA ASP A 98 8.40 -1.04 -14.86
C ASP A 98 7.27 -0.88 -15.89
N ILE A 99 7.54 -0.08 -16.92
CA ILE A 99 6.56 0.17 -17.98
C ILE A 99 6.27 -1.13 -18.72
N GLY A 100 4.98 -1.49 -18.82
CA GLY A 100 4.54 -2.71 -19.50
C GLY A 100 4.51 -3.96 -18.63
N GLU A 101 5.04 -3.92 -17.40
CA GLU A 101 4.95 -5.05 -16.49
C GLU A 101 3.56 -5.25 -15.88
N THR A 102 3.13 -6.49 -15.81
CA THR A 102 2.04 -6.90 -14.93
C THR A 102 2.51 -6.96 -13.48
N ASN A 103 1.59 -6.84 -12.51
CA ASN A 103 1.95 -6.96 -11.08
C ASN A 103 2.63 -8.31 -10.75
N LYS A 104 2.31 -9.39 -11.46
CA LYS A 104 2.97 -10.70 -11.27
C LYS A 104 4.42 -10.67 -11.74
N GLN A 105 4.68 -10.09 -12.91
CA GLN A 105 6.03 -9.94 -13.45
C GLN A 105 6.90 -9.07 -12.54
N THR A 106 6.38 -7.90 -12.14
CA THR A 106 7.04 -7.03 -11.16
C THR A 106 7.38 -7.78 -9.87
N ALA A 107 6.42 -8.51 -9.31
CA ALA A 107 6.64 -9.22 -8.05
C ALA A 107 7.70 -10.30 -8.15
N LEU A 108 7.74 -11.08 -9.25
CA LEU A 108 8.78 -12.08 -9.50
C LEU A 108 10.14 -11.41 -9.64
N ARG A 109 10.25 -10.41 -10.52
CA ARG A 109 11.52 -9.70 -10.77
C ARG A 109 12.08 -9.11 -9.47
N GLU A 110 11.28 -8.35 -8.74
CA GLU A 110 11.73 -7.66 -7.53
C GLU A 110 12.15 -8.63 -6.41
N VAL A 111 11.44 -9.75 -6.23
CA VAL A 111 11.85 -10.77 -5.26
C VAL A 111 13.18 -11.39 -5.67
N ILE A 112 13.37 -11.74 -6.95
CA ILE A 112 14.60 -12.30 -7.45
C ILE A 112 15.77 -11.31 -7.30
N GLU A 113 15.59 -10.05 -7.70
CA GLU A 113 16.61 -8.99 -7.61
C GLU A 113 17.03 -8.69 -6.17
N GLU A 114 16.08 -8.62 -5.24
CA GLU A 114 16.38 -8.26 -3.85
C GLU A 114 16.91 -9.45 -3.00
N THR A 115 16.74 -10.70 -3.47
CA THR A 115 17.06 -11.89 -2.65
C THR A 115 18.01 -12.89 -3.30
N GLY A 116 18.14 -12.86 -4.63
CA GLY A 116 18.94 -13.83 -5.39
C GLY A 116 18.29 -15.22 -5.53
N ILE A 117 17.05 -15.41 -5.10
CA ILE A 117 16.32 -16.69 -5.24
C ILE A 117 16.13 -17.01 -6.72
N LYS A 118 16.49 -18.23 -7.14
CA LYS A 118 16.40 -18.66 -8.55
C LYS A 118 15.07 -19.37 -8.86
N GLU A 119 14.56 -20.17 -7.93
CA GLU A 119 13.33 -20.92 -8.09
C GLU A 119 12.21 -20.28 -7.28
N LEU A 120 11.32 -19.57 -7.96
CA LEU A 120 10.24 -18.83 -7.33
C LEU A 120 8.94 -19.04 -8.09
N VAL A 121 7.89 -19.44 -7.38
CA VAL A 121 6.55 -19.68 -7.95
C VAL A 121 5.51 -18.82 -7.24
N ILE A 122 4.71 -18.08 -8.02
CA ILE A 122 3.53 -17.41 -7.49
C ILE A 122 2.42 -18.44 -7.25
N LYS A 123 1.91 -18.51 -6.03
CA LYS A 123 0.74 -19.33 -5.68
C LYS A 123 -0.56 -18.55 -5.87
N ASN A 124 -0.74 -17.46 -5.12
CA ASN A 124 -1.98 -16.69 -5.13
C ASN A 124 -1.73 -15.20 -4.93
N PHE A 125 -2.72 -14.38 -5.38
CA PHE A 125 -2.85 -13.00 -4.91
C PHE A 125 -3.15 -13.01 -3.40
N PHE A 126 -2.51 -12.15 -2.64
CA PHE A 126 -2.75 -12.00 -1.21
C PHE A 126 -3.58 -10.75 -0.91
N LYS A 127 -3.03 -9.58 -1.15
CA LYS A 127 -3.72 -8.30 -0.94
C LYS A 127 -2.99 -7.14 -1.61
N THR A 128 -3.67 -5.99 -1.64
CA THR A 128 -3.05 -4.71 -1.99
C THR A 128 -2.94 -3.82 -0.76
N THR A 129 -1.78 -3.17 -0.58
CA THR A 129 -1.54 -2.18 0.47
C THR A 129 -1.29 -0.80 -0.10
N PHE A 130 -1.65 0.24 0.67
CA PHE A 130 -1.58 1.63 0.25
C PHE A 130 -0.77 2.44 1.26
N HIS A 131 0.29 3.12 0.79
CA HIS A 131 1.14 3.96 1.61
C HIS A 131 1.36 5.32 0.96
N LEU A 132 1.26 6.39 1.72
CA LEU A 132 1.72 7.70 1.29
C LEU A 132 3.24 7.76 1.48
N VAL A 133 3.96 7.93 0.39
CA VAL A 133 5.43 8.05 0.37
C VAL A 133 5.83 9.43 -0.16
N ARG A 134 6.93 9.96 0.35
CA ARG A 134 7.50 11.23 -0.11
C ARG A 134 8.70 10.95 -0.99
N ASN A 135 8.73 11.53 -2.18
CA ASN A 135 9.86 11.45 -3.09
C ASN A 135 10.08 12.83 -3.74
N ASN A 136 11.31 13.35 -3.70
CA ASN A 136 11.67 14.68 -4.22
C ASN A 136 10.68 15.78 -3.78
N GLY A 137 10.36 15.81 -2.49
CA GLY A 137 9.46 16.80 -1.90
C GLY A 137 7.98 16.58 -2.13
N LYS A 138 7.57 15.71 -3.06
CA LYS A 138 6.17 15.43 -3.43
C LYS A 138 5.68 14.14 -2.79
N TYR A 139 4.38 14.09 -2.48
CA TYR A 139 3.73 12.88 -2.00
C TYR A 139 3.17 12.05 -3.16
N PHE A 140 3.25 10.72 -3.01
CA PHE A 140 2.69 9.74 -3.92
C PHE A 140 1.95 8.67 -3.13
N LEU A 141 0.91 8.10 -3.73
CA LEU A 141 0.27 6.89 -3.22
C LEU A 141 1.01 5.67 -3.78
N LYS A 142 1.80 5.00 -2.93
CA LYS A 142 2.38 3.71 -3.30
C LYS A 142 1.34 2.62 -3.10
N GLU A 143 0.91 2.01 -4.19
CA GLU A 143 0.01 0.86 -4.23
C GLU A 143 0.85 -0.38 -4.46
N THR A 144 0.93 -1.25 -3.46
CA THR A 144 1.74 -2.47 -3.56
C THR A 144 0.85 -3.69 -3.59
N THR A 145 0.94 -4.46 -4.67
CA THR A 145 0.27 -5.74 -4.84
C THR A 145 1.15 -6.86 -4.30
N TRP A 146 0.63 -7.64 -3.37
CA TRP A 146 1.34 -8.73 -2.71
C TRP A 146 0.85 -10.09 -3.18
N PHE A 147 1.77 -10.98 -3.43
CA PHE A 147 1.51 -12.37 -3.79
C PHE A 147 2.08 -13.34 -2.77
N LEU A 148 1.37 -14.43 -2.50
CA LEU A 148 1.92 -15.58 -1.82
C LEU A 148 2.80 -16.33 -2.81
N MET A 149 4.03 -16.58 -2.44
CA MET A 149 5.04 -17.24 -3.27
C MET A 149 5.70 -18.40 -2.54
N TYR A 150 6.29 -19.28 -3.31
CA TYR A 150 6.99 -20.43 -2.81
C TYR A 150 8.35 -20.57 -3.51
N SER A 151 9.36 -20.91 -2.74
CA SER A 151 10.72 -21.24 -3.22
C SER A 151 11.17 -22.54 -2.58
N ASN A 152 11.92 -23.34 -3.37
CA ASN A 152 12.57 -24.56 -2.84
C ASN A 152 13.76 -24.21 -1.96
#